data_f8d8bade3315cc278c1f754cc30bd08f
#
_entry.id   f8d8bade3315cc278c1f754cc30bd08f
#
_cell.length_a   1.000
_cell.length_b   1.000
_cell.length_c   1.000
_cell.angle_alpha   90.00
_cell.angle_beta   90.00
_cell.angle_gamma   90.00
#
_symmetry.space_group_name_H-M   'P 1'
#
loop_
_entity.id
_entity.type
_entity.pdbx_description
1 polymer ?
#
loop_
_entity_poly.entity_id
_entity_poly.type
_entity_poly.pdbx_seq_one_letter_code
_entity_poly.pdbx_strand_id
1 'polypeptide(L)'
;MRFIAQGEHDSRLSNRETRAKPRRAGRNAQIGIIAEDYSVKLRVRKQAGDYIARMAPRPGALRKCKESRFMFSMLYFPVVSALAASDEDAGSGIAARAVDSILDGEFAAAVQQSGRRLDDSAAAATAADLQWHADLQLVLGFDAEAEDAYRRAQRRMRGSKAEIRVATCRNAAWQALFRHRIGTALACFVRAAEEADAPPARRIEARIGIACALHELGRTREALDALDEVVPTNARWRELVISLRFDLIAQHELRCANALQDHVYWRSAALASPAAYLPAPRVGFAEALQAAAGVRAPLLAARVAYLRELRNVTSGERDAIANVCAYLERIREQGFADYQRAVRLEIALASFVGDAPHVAQTIIEPLHQGVRGSDTGHRQLEYLYCAAKLRESQGRAQESLQWYSRYALVAMQCLREDSHVRTPALDRQPKAAPDDVSARLPAKYRRAYRYVLDNLDRADLSVREIATQIGVTERALQSAFKSCLGLSPSELIRTRRMERIREALIDHADAGDQRVLETARRWGVQSRSTLVTGYRKQFREAPSETLER
;
A
#
# COMPACT_ATOMS: atom_id res chain seq x y z
N MET A 1 -52.70 -46.41 -19.53
CA MET A 1 -52.98 -47.29 -20.70
C MET A 1 -51.65 -47.99 -20.97
N ARG A 2 -51.42 -49.23 -20.51
CA ARG A 2 -51.75 -50.55 -21.07
C ARG A 2 -51.21 -50.63 -22.51
N PHE A 3 -50.36 -51.57 -22.94
CA PHE A 3 -50.25 -53.03 -22.81
C PHE A 3 -48.86 -53.45 -23.30
N ILE A 4 -48.03 -54.36 -22.68
CA ILE A 4 -48.07 -55.86 -22.80
C ILE A 4 -47.70 -56.29 -24.25
N ALA A 5 -46.85 -57.23 -24.55
CA ALA A 5 -46.08 -58.30 -23.96
C ALA A 5 -45.52 -59.20 -25.08
N GLN A 6 -44.53 -59.99 -24.72
CA GLN A 6 -44.28 -61.38 -25.14
C GLN A 6 -43.87 -61.75 -26.56
N GLY A 7 -42.87 -62.61 -26.59
CA GLY A 7 -42.69 -63.65 -27.61
C GLY A 7 -41.32 -64.34 -27.58
N GLU A 8 -41.30 -65.45 -26.87
CA GLU A 8 -40.27 -66.51 -26.88
C GLU A 8 -40.07 -67.12 -28.29
N HIS A 9 -38.90 -67.60 -28.63
CA HIS A 9 -38.59 -69.02 -28.84
C HIS A 9 -37.19 -69.25 -29.40
N ASP A 10 -36.40 -69.95 -28.66
CA ASP A 10 -35.61 -71.18 -28.91
C ASP A 10 -35.07 -71.45 -30.33
N SER A 11 -33.73 -71.63 -30.40
CA SER A 11 -33.16 -72.82 -31.02
C SER A 11 -31.65 -72.92 -30.76
N ARG A 12 -31.30 -74.08 -30.18
CA ARG A 12 -29.96 -74.62 -29.98
C ARG A 12 -29.21 -74.79 -31.31
N LEU A 13 -27.92 -74.50 -31.33
CA LEU A 13 -26.93 -75.45 -31.87
C LEU A 13 -25.50 -75.08 -31.49
N SER A 14 -24.87 -76.05 -30.95
CA SER A 14 -23.45 -76.32 -30.63
C SER A 14 -22.43 -75.71 -31.61
N ASN A 15 -21.35 -75.10 -31.05
CA ASN A 15 -20.03 -75.51 -31.50
C ASN A 15 -18.97 -75.14 -30.45
N ARG A 16 -18.16 -76.14 -30.16
CA ARG A 16 -16.93 -76.09 -29.35
C ARG A 16 -15.86 -75.28 -30.09
N GLU A 17 -15.30 -74.28 -29.43
CA GLU A 17 -13.89 -73.92 -29.72
C GLU A 17 -13.26 -73.22 -28.51
N THR A 18 -12.25 -73.89 -28.03
CA THR A 18 -11.03 -73.50 -27.32
C THR A 18 -10.96 -72.18 -26.56
N ARG A 19 -11.02 -72.28 -25.24
CA ARG A 19 -10.58 -71.27 -24.25
C ARG A 19 -9.07 -71.03 -24.38
N ALA A 20 -8.70 -69.88 -24.93
CA ALA A 20 -7.39 -69.28 -24.70
C ALA A 20 -7.54 -68.29 -23.51
N LYS A 21 -6.79 -68.52 -22.43
CA LYS A 21 -6.70 -67.62 -21.27
C LYS A 21 -6.02 -66.31 -21.69
N PRO A 22 -6.58 -65.12 -21.46
CA PRO A 22 -5.87 -63.88 -21.68
C PRO A 22 -4.76 -63.72 -20.59
N ARG A 23 -3.54 -63.47 -21.08
CA ARG A 23 -2.33 -63.27 -20.29
C ARG A 23 -2.49 -62.11 -19.29
N ARG A 24 -2.19 -62.33 -18.02
CA ARG A 24 -2.13 -61.42 -16.89
C ARG A 24 -1.08 -60.28 -16.98
N ALA A 25 -0.56 -59.92 -18.15
CA ALA A 25 0.50 -58.95 -18.31
C ALA A 25 0.03 -57.47 -18.30
N GLY A 26 -1.23 -57.16 -18.60
CA GLY A 26 -1.70 -55.78 -18.69
C GLY A 26 -2.07 -55.12 -17.35
N ARG A 27 -2.47 -55.89 -16.34
CA ARG A 27 -2.84 -55.31 -15.02
C ARG A 27 -1.66 -54.92 -14.15
N ASN A 28 -0.54 -55.65 -14.26
CA ASN A 28 0.66 -55.30 -13.46
C ASN A 28 1.40 -54.08 -14.00
N ALA A 29 1.34 -53.82 -15.32
CA ALA A 29 1.92 -52.58 -15.89
C ALA A 29 1.13 -51.33 -15.50
N GLN A 30 -0.20 -51.40 -15.51
CA GLN A 30 -1.02 -50.26 -15.03
C GLN A 30 -0.89 -50.00 -13.53
N ILE A 31 -0.78 -51.04 -12.70
CA ILE A 31 -0.57 -50.88 -11.26
C ILE A 31 0.84 -50.35 -10.99
N GLY A 32 1.85 -50.74 -11.76
CA GLY A 32 3.22 -50.22 -11.69
C GLY A 32 3.28 -48.70 -12.01
N ILE A 33 2.65 -48.28 -13.08
CA ILE A 33 2.61 -46.86 -13.48
C ILE A 33 1.86 -46.01 -12.44
N ILE A 34 0.74 -46.51 -11.90
CA ILE A 34 0.00 -45.82 -10.83
C ILE A 34 0.81 -45.75 -9.52
N ALA A 35 1.54 -46.82 -9.19
CA ALA A 35 2.39 -46.88 -8.00
C ALA A 35 3.64 -45.99 -8.12
N GLU A 36 4.24 -45.88 -9.30
CA GLU A 36 5.34 -44.94 -9.57
C GLU A 36 4.85 -43.48 -9.51
N ASP A 37 3.76 -43.17 -10.15
CA ASP A 37 3.18 -41.81 -10.08
C ASP A 37 2.78 -41.44 -8.63
N TYR A 38 2.26 -42.38 -7.84
CA TYR A 38 1.97 -42.16 -6.43
C TYR A 38 3.24 -42.03 -5.57
N SER A 39 4.31 -42.78 -5.88
CA SER A 39 5.58 -42.67 -5.17
C SER A 39 6.34 -41.39 -5.52
N VAL A 40 6.21 -40.89 -6.75
CA VAL A 40 6.74 -39.61 -7.20
C VAL A 40 5.94 -38.48 -6.54
N LYS A 41 4.60 -38.57 -6.52
CA LYS A 41 3.71 -37.62 -5.81
C LYS A 41 3.98 -37.58 -4.31
N LEU A 42 4.26 -38.71 -3.67
CA LEU A 42 4.64 -38.80 -2.26
C LEU A 42 6.06 -38.25 -2.00
N ARG A 43 7.02 -38.47 -2.90
CA ARG A 43 8.38 -37.88 -2.81
C ARG A 43 8.35 -36.38 -2.98
N VAL A 44 7.61 -35.85 -3.96
CA VAL A 44 7.42 -34.40 -4.16
C VAL A 44 6.68 -33.78 -2.99
N ARG A 45 5.62 -34.44 -2.45
CA ARG A 45 4.95 -34.02 -1.20
C ARG A 45 5.91 -34.01 -0.01
N LYS A 46 6.75 -35.02 0.14
CA LYS A 46 7.70 -35.10 1.25
C LYS A 46 8.81 -34.05 1.10
N GLN A 47 9.34 -33.84 -0.11
CA GLN A 47 10.34 -32.79 -0.38
C GLN A 47 9.76 -31.40 -0.17
N ALA A 48 8.55 -31.13 -0.65
CA ALA A 48 7.83 -29.87 -0.39
C ALA A 48 7.52 -29.71 1.11
N GLY A 49 7.08 -30.78 1.79
CA GLY A 49 6.83 -30.79 3.23
C GLY A 49 8.09 -30.58 4.06
N ASP A 50 9.19 -31.24 3.73
CA ASP A 50 10.47 -31.09 4.42
C ASP A 50 11.11 -29.72 4.16
N TYR A 51 10.94 -29.18 2.95
CA TYR A 51 11.36 -27.83 2.61
C TYR A 51 10.54 -26.78 3.37
N ILE A 52 9.23 -26.96 3.43
CA ILE A 52 8.30 -26.08 4.16
C ILE A 52 8.48 -26.20 5.68
N ALA A 53 8.77 -27.39 6.21
CA ALA A 53 9.05 -27.59 7.64
C ALA A 53 10.34 -26.89 8.11
N ARG A 54 11.35 -26.74 7.23
CA ARG A 54 12.55 -25.94 7.52
C ARG A 54 12.28 -24.45 7.58
N MET A 55 11.16 -24.00 7.00
CA MET A 55 10.72 -22.60 7.01
C MET A 55 9.95 -22.18 8.27
N ALA A 56 9.68 -23.11 9.20
CA ALA A 56 9.07 -22.75 10.47
C ALA A 56 9.97 -21.75 11.22
N PRO A 57 9.43 -20.64 11.75
CA PRO A 57 10.24 -19.66 12.43
C PRO A 57 10.93 -20.31 13.64
N ARG A 58 12.24 -20.09 13.79
CA ARG A 58 12.98 -20.53 14.98
C ARG A 58 12.34 -19.89 16.20
N PRO A 59 11.98 -20.65 17.25
CA PRO A 59 11.41 -20.09 18.46
C PRO A 59 12.42 -19.10 19.08
N GLY A 60 12.10 -17.81 19.10
CA GLY A 60 12.92 -16.75 19.68
C GLY A 60 13.19 -15.54 18.78
N ALA A 61 13.00 -15.62 17.45
CA ALA A 61 13.33 -14.52 16.53
C ALA A 61 12.20 -13.49 16.32
N LEU A 62 10.98 -13.78 16.76
CA LEU A 62 9.86 -12.83 16.72
C LEU A 62 9.96 -11.87 17.92
N ARG A 63 10.79 -10.82 17.79
CA ARG A 63 10.61 -9.63 18.63
C ARG A 63 9.18 -9.18 18.49
N LYS A 64 8.56 -8.80 19.61
CA LYS A 64 7.19 -8.29 19.71
C LYS A 64 7.03 -7.06 18.80
N CYS A 65 6.81 -7.26 17.51
CA CYS A 65 6.29 -6.22 16.64
C CYS A 65 4.89 -5.88 17.12
N LYS A 66 4.72 -4.71 17.72
CA LYS A 66 3.44 -4.23 18.26
C LYS A 66 2.41 -3.95 17.18
N GLU A 67 2.82 -3.78 15.93
CA GLU A 67 1.95 -3.42 14.81
C GLU A 67 2.45 -4.09 13.52
N SER A 68 1.84 -5.17 13.10
CA SER A 68 2.18 -5.91 11.88
C SER A 68 1.63 -5.21 10.64
N ARG A 69 2.43 -5.06 9.59
CA ARG A 69 2.08 -4.44 8.32
C ARG A 69 2.04 -5.50 7.23
N PHE A 70 1.10 -5.40 6.28
CA PHE A 70 0.95 -6.36 5.19
C PHE A 70 0.84 -5.61 3.87
N MET A 71 1.97 -5.13 3.32
CA MET A 71 1.96 -4.37 2.08
C MET A 71 3.15 -4.74 1.21
N PHE A 72 2.89 -5.06 -0.06
CA PHE A 72 3.92 -5.29 -1.07
C PHE A 72 4.76 -4.01 -1.31
N SER A 73 4.17 -2.82 -1.14
CA SER A 73 4.83 -1.53 -1.32
C SER A 73 6.02 -1.31 -0.39
N MET A 74 6.14 -2.08 0.70
CA MET A 74 7.31 -2.06 1.58
C MET A 74 8.60 -2.48 0.86
N LEU A 75 8.52 -3.27 -0.21
CA LEU A 75 9.67 -3.61 -1.04
C LEU A 75 10.17 -2.39 -1.83
N TYR A 76 9.22 -1.61 -2.38
CA TYR A 76 9.54 -0.50 -3.28
C TYR A 76 9.98 0.76 -2.55
N PHE A 77 9.44 1.02 -1.36
CA PHE A 77 9.71 2.24 -0.61
C PHE A 77 11.20 2.54 -0.39
N PRO A 78 12.04 1.61 0.10
CA PRO A 78 13.46 1.89 0.31
C PRO A 78 14.20 2.19 -1.01
N VAL A 79 13.79 1.54 -2.11
CA VAL A 79 14.36 1.82 -3.44
C VAL A 79 13.98 3.22 -3.90
N VAL A 80 12.70 3.59 -3.79
CA VAL A 80 12.18 4.93 -4.11
C VAL A 80 12.89 5.99 -3.29
N SER A 81 13.04 5.76 -1.98
CA SER A 81 13.69 6.69 -1.06
C SER A 81 15.18 6.89 -1.40
N ALA A 82 15.90 5.79 -1.67
CA ALA A 82 17.31 5.83 -2.04
C ALA A 82 17.53 6.59 -3.37
N LEU A 83 16.72 6.31 -4.38
CA LEU A 83 16.81 6.98 -5.68
C LEU A 83 16.49 8.47 -5.56
N ALA A 84 15.45 8.84 -4.81
CA ALA A 84 15.09 10.23 -4.62
C ALA A 84 16.18 11.03 -3.88
N ALA A 85 16.78 10.44 -2.86
CA ALA A 85 17.87 11.07 -2.13
C ALA A 85 19.15 11.16 -2.96
N SER A 86 19.43 10.14 -3.81
CA SER A 86 20.59 10.15 -4.71
C SER A 86 20.50 11.24 -5.77
N ASP A 87 19.31 11.48 -6.32
CA ASP A 87 19.10 12.51 -7.34
C ASP A 87 19.21 13.94 -6.75
N GLU A 88 18.91 14.13 -5.46
CA GLU A 88 19.01 15.42 -4.78
C GLU A 88 20.45 15.79 -4.39
N ASP A 89 21.23 14.81 -3.88
CA ASP A 89 22.56 15.04 -3.31
C ASP A 89 23.72 14.94 -4.32
N ALA A 90 23.43 14.87 -5.63
CA ALA A 90 24.42 14.70 -6.69
C ALA A 90 25.49 13.62 -6.39
N GLY A 91 25.11 12.56 -5.68
CA GLY A 91 25.96 11.41 -5.39
C GLY A 91 26.86 11.50 -4.15
N SER A 92 26.79 12.57 -3.35
CA SER A 92 27.67 12.76 -2.17
C SER A 92 27.11 12.22 -0.85
N GLY A 93 25.79 12.12 -0.70
CA GLY A 93 25.10 11.69 0.51
C GLY A 93 25.24 10.21 0.86
N ILE A 94 24.84 9.84 2.09
CA ILE A 94 24.83 8.45 2.56
C ILE A 94 23.87 7.61 1.70
N ALA A 95 22.71 8.16 1.36
CA ALA A 95 21.69 7.49 0.54
C ALA A 95 22.20 7.15 -0.87
N ALA A 96 22.91 8.07 -1.52
CA ALA A 96 23.46 7.85 -2.84
C ALA A 96 24.44 6.67 -2.90
N ARG A 97 25.25 6.50 -1.84
CA ARG A 97 26.18 5.37 -1.71
C ARG A 97 25.51 4.06 -1.34
N ALA A 98 24.33 4.14 -0.72
CA ALA A 98 23.57 2.96 -0.31
C ALA A 98 22.61 2.44 -1.41
N VAL A 99 22.41 3.18 -2.51
CA VAL A 99 21.47 2.78 -3.59
C VAL A 99 21.77 1.38 -4.10
N ASP A 100 23.03 1.06 -4.38
CA ASP A 100 23.39 -0.26 -4.91
C ASP A 100 23.12 -1.37 -3.89
N SER A 101 23.51 -1.19 -2.61
CA SER A 101 23.20 -2.14 -1.54
C SER A 101 21.68 -2.36 -1.38
N ILE A 102 20.87 -1.32 -1.54
CA ILE A 102 19.40 -1.45 -1.49
C ILE A 102 18.88 -2.22 -2.69
N LEU A 103 19.39 -1.94 -3.89
CA LEU A 103 19.01 -2.66 -5.11
C LEU A 103 19.47 -4.13 -5.10
N ASP A 104 20.53 -4.45 -4.36
CA ASP A 104 20.99 -5.81 -4.07
C ASP A 104 20.17 -6.52 -2.98
N GLY A 105 19.35 -5.76 -2.22
CA GLY A 105 18.51 -6.28 -1.13
C GLY A 105 19.19 -6.34 0.23
N GLU A 106 20.34 -5.69 0.40
CA GLU A 106 21.14 -5.71 1.64
C GLU A 106 20.66 -4.66 2.68
N PHE A 107 19.39 -4.70 3.01
CA PHE A 107 18.76 -3.67 3.87
C PHE A 107 19.30 -3.61 5.29
N ALA A 108 19.54 -4.76 5.91
CA ALA A 108 20.08 -4.81 7.28
C ALA A 108 21.49 -4.20 7.35
N ALA A 109 22.31 -4.47 6.32
CA ALA A 109 23.64 -3.87 6.21
C ALA A 109 23.54 -2.35 5.99
N ALA A 110 22.62 -1.89 5.13
CA ALA A 110 22.38 -0.47 4.89
C ALA A 110 21.96 0.28 6.17
N VAL A 111 21.06 -0.30 6.98
CA VAL A 111 20.65 0.27 8.29
C VAL A 111 21.83 0.37 9.26
N GLN A 112 22.61 -0.71 9.38
CA GLN A 112 23.77 -0.74 10.27
C GLN A 112 24.83 0.29 9.84
N GLN A 113 25.10 0.38 8.53
CA GLN A 113 26.03 1.36 7.96
C GLN A 113 25.56 2.79 8.18
N SER A 114 24.27 3.06 7.95
CA SER A 114 23.65 4.36 8.19
C SER A 114 23.73 4.75 9.66
N GLY A 115 23.43 3.82 10.59
CA GLY A 115 23.52 4.05 12.04
C GLY A 115 24.93 4.39 12.51
N ARG A 116 25.94 3.57 12.14
CA ARG A 116 27.34 3.83 12.50
C ARG A 116 27.82 5.20 12.05
N ARG A 117 27.50 5.61 10.82
CA ARG A 117 27.87 6.93 10.30
C ARG A 117 27.20 8.08 11.03
N LEU A 118 25.96 7.89 11.48
CA LEU A 118 25.26 8.90 12.28
C LEU A 118 25.88 9.03 13.69
N ASP A 119 26.40 7.94 14.25
CA ASP A 119 27.07 7.95 15.54
C ASP A 119 28.46 8.58 15.44
N ASP A 120 29.24 8.22 14.41
CA ASP A 120 30.60 8.74 14.17
C ASP A 120 30.60 10.24 13.80
N SER A 121 29.55 10.73 13.17
CA SER A 121 29.43 12.09 12.65
C SER A 121 28.16 12.81 13.13
N ALA A 122 27.74 12.58 14.37
CA ALA A 122 26.47 13.09 14.91
C ALA A 122 26.28 14.61 14.74
N ALA A 123 27.36 15.40 14.81
CA ALA A 123 27.33 16.84 14.58
C ALA A 123 27.19 17.22 13.10
N ALA A 124 27.75 16.42 12.20
CA ALA A 124 27.79 16.69 10.75
C ALA A 124 26.63 16.05 9.95
N ALA A 125 25.83 15.17 10.58
CA ALA A 125 24.72 14.51 9.91
C ALA A 125 23.69 15.52 9.36
N THR A 126 23.36 15.42 8.09
CA THR A 126 22.38 16.29 7.42
C THR A 126 20.93 15.89 7.75
N ALA A 127 19.97 16.73 7.39
CA ALA A 127 18.56 16.39 7.48
C ALA A 127 18.21 15.20 6.56
N ALA A 128 18.85 15.11 5.38
CA ALA A 128 18.66 14.03 4.41
C ALA A 128 19.19 12.70 4.95
N ASP A 129 20.36 12.68 5.60
CA ASP A 129 20.93 11.47 6.21
C ASP A 129 20.02 10.91 7.31
N LEU A 130 19.49 11.78 8.17
CA LEU A 130 18.54 11.39 9.22
C LEU A 130 17.22 10.89 8.65
N GLN A 131 16.72 11.51 7.58
CA GLN A 131 15.51 11.07 6.90
C GLN A 131 15.69 9.70 6.28
N TRP A 132 16.80 9.50 5.56
CA TRP A 132 17.16 8.21 4.98
C TRP A 132 17.26 7.10 6.03
N HIS A 133 17.94 7.36 7.14
CA HIS A 133 18.03 6.41 8.25
C HIS A 133 16.66 6.07 8.83
N ALA A 134 15.78 7.08 8.97
CA ALA A 134 14.40 6.87 9.42
C ALA A 134 13.59 5.99 8.44
N ASP A 135 13.80 6.18 7.13
CA ASP A 135 13.14 5.35 6.10
C ASP A 135 13.52 3.88 6.23
N LEU A 136 14.81 3.59 6.43
CA LEU A 136 15.30 2.23 6.63
C LEU A 136 14.73 1.61 7.93
N GLN A 137 14.72 2.37 9.02
CA GLN A 137 14.14 1.91 10.29
C GLN A 137 12.63 1.62 10.14
N LEU A 138 11.92 2.48 9.40
CA LEU A 138 10.49 2.32 9.13
C LEU A 138 10.20 1.00 8.38
N VAL A 139 11.01 0.64 7.39
CA VAL A 139 10.88 -0.61 6.62
C VAL A 139 11.12 -1.84 7.49
N LEU A 140 12.07 -1.77 8.40
CA LEU A 140 12.39 -2.88 9.31
C LEU A 140 11.47 -2.97 10.54
N GLY A 141 10.43 -2.11 10.61
CA GLY A 141 9.45 -2.15 11.71
C GLY A 141 9.91 -1.47 13.00
N PHE A 142 10.98 -0.68 12.95
CA PHE A 142 11.46 0.15 14.09
C PHE A 142 10.73 1.49 14.12
N ASP A 143 9.42 1.46 14.37
CA ASP A 143 8.55 2.64 14.24
C ASP A 143 8.91 3.79 15.18
N ALA A 144 9.26 3.49 16.42
CA ALA A 144 9.58 4.50 17.41
C ALA A 144 10.91 5.21 17.06
N GLU A 145 11.89 4.44 16.66
CA GLU A 145 13.20 4.90 16.22
C GLU A 145 13.09 5.73 14.94
N ALA A 146 12.31 5.24 13.97
CA ALA A 146 12.02 5.96 12.73
C ALA A 146 11.34 7.31 12.99
N GLU A 147 10.33 7.34 13.88
CA GLU A 147 9.63 8.57 14.23
C GLU A 147 10.58 9.58 14.91
N ASP A 148 11.48 9.13 15.80
CA ASP A 148 12.47 10.00 16.42
C ASP A 148 13.47 10.55 15.39
N ALA A 149 13.98 9.70 14.49
CA ALA A 149 14.88 10.11 13.43
C ALA A 149 14.22 11.13 12.47
N TYR A 150 12.94 10.95 12.08
CA TYR A 150 12.19 11.94 11.32
C TYR A 150 12.03 13.26 12.05
N ARG A 151 11.77 13.25 13.37
CA ARG A 151 11.70 14.48 14.17
C ARG A 151 13.05 15.20 14.22
N ARG A 152 14.16 14.44 14.33
CA ARG A 152 15.52 14.99 14.29
C ARG A 152 15.82 15.60 12.93
N ALA A 153 15.47 14.92 11.84
CA ALA A 153 15.59 15.43 10.48
C ALA A 153 14.85 16.77 10.30
N GLN A 154 13.59 16.83 10.73
CA GLN A 154 12.77 18.05 10.64
C GLN A 154 13.39 19.25 11.40
N ARG A 155 13.99 19.01 12.58
CA ARG A 155 14.66 20.09 13.34
C ARG A 155 15.89 20.64 12.64
N ARG A 156 16.58 19.81 11.83
CA ARG A 156 17.79 20.18 11.09
C ARG A 156 17.51 20.74 9.71
N MET A 157 16.30 20.55 9.21
CA MET A 157 15.93 20.99 7.87
C MET A 157 16.07 22.50 7.74
N ARG A 158 16.85 22.92 6.74
CA ARG A 158 17.08 24.31 6.35
C ARG A 158 16.71 24.40 4.87
N GLY A 159 15.65 25.09 4.54
CA GLY A 159 15.19 25.19 3.16
C GLY A 159 13.99 26.11 3.04
N SER A 160 13.48 26.24 1.84
CA SER A 160 12.28 26.98 1.53
C SER A 160 11.06 26.38 2.25
N LYS A 161 10.00 27.17 2.38
CA LYS A 161 8.72 26.68 2.93
C LYS A 161 8.15 25.52 2.09
N ALA A 162 8.39 25.55 0.78
CA ALA A 162 7.95 24.50 -0.15
C ALA A 162 8.71 23.20 0.11
N GLU A 163 10.03 23.20 0.21
CA GLU A 163 10.84 22.02 0.53
C GLU A 163 10.45 21.39 1.87
N ILE A 164 10.26 22.22 2.91
CA ILE A 164 9.80 21.73 4.22
C ILE A 164 8.42 21.07 4.10
N ARG A 165 7.48 21.64 3.31
CA ARG A 165 6.17 21.03 3.09
C ARG A 165 6.27 19.70 2.36
N VAL A 166 7.04 19.64 1.27
CA VAL A 166 7.25 18.40 0.50
C VAL A 166 7.80 17.30 1.38
N ALA A 167 8.87 17.56 2.13
CA ALA A 167 9.50 16.56 3.00
C ALA A 167 8.57 16.11 4.14
N THR A 168 7.83 17.03 4.77
CA THR A 168 6.89 16.66 5.84
C THR A 168 5.67 15.91 5.31
N CYS A 169 5.13 16.28 4.15
CA CYS A 169 4.07 15.53 3.48
C CYS A 169 4.53 14.13 3.12
N ARG A 170 5.70 14.01 2.49
CA ARG A 170 6.30 12.73 2.11
C ARG A 170 6.44 11.78 3.33
N ASN A 171 7.04 12.27 4.42
CA ASN A 171 7.26 11.47 5.62
C ASN A 171 5.93 11.04 6.26
N ALA A 172 4.94 11.94 6.31
CA ALA A 172 3.60 11.62 6.79
C ALA A 172 2.87 10.62 5.88
N ALA A 173 3.04 10.74 4.56
CA ALA A 173 2.38 9.89 3.59
C ALA A 173 2.84 8.43 3.68
N TRP A 174 4.14 8.17 3.68
CA TRP A 174 4.68 6.81 3.81
C TRP A 174 4.33 6.18 5.16
N GLN A 175 4.46 6.93 6.27
CA GLN A 175 4.05 6.44 7.58
C GLN A 175 2.55 6.14 7.65
N ALA A 176 1.70 6.97 7.02
CA ALA A 176 0.26 6.75 6.97
C ALA A 176 -0.08 5.54 6.11
N LEU A 177 0.57 5.37 4.95
CA LEU A 177 0.40 4.21 4.07
C LEU A 177 0.69 2.92 4.83
N PHE A 178 1.86 2.81 5.45
CA PHE A 178 2.24 1.62 6.21
C PHE A 178 1.40 1.37 7.47
N ARG A 179 0.65 2.37 7.93
CA ARG A 179 -0.36 2.22 8.99
C ARG A 179 -1.77 1.99 8.46
N HIS A 180 -1.93 1.70 7.16
CA HIS A 180 -3.21 1.55 6.47
C HIS A 180 -4.17 2.76 6.63
N ARG A 181 -3.62 3.96 6.79
CA ARG A 181 -4.40 5.21 6.75
C ARG A 181 -4.36 5.77 5.34
N ILE A 182 -5.00 5.03 4.42
CA ILE A 182 -4.81 5.24 2.98
C ILE A 182 -5.27 6.63 2.55
N GLY A 183 -6.41 7.12 3.06
CA GLY A 183 -6.89 8.47 2.76
C GLY A 183 -5.91 9.57 3.15
N THR A 184 -5.31 9.47 4.34
CA THR A 184 -4.26 10.41 4.79
C THR A 184 -3.00 10.30 3.92
N ALA A 185 -2.60 9.07 3.59
CA ALA A 185 -1.44 8.82 2.73
C ALA A 185 -1.62 9.47 1.36
N LEU A 186 -2.76 9.21 0.73
CA LEU A 186 -3.11 9.74 -0.59
C LEU A 186 -3.14 11.29 -0.59
N ALA A 187 -3.82 11.92 0.37
CA ALA A 187 -3.87 13.37 0.48
C ALA A 187 -2.47 13.99 0.64
N CYS A 188 -1.59 13.36 1.43
CA CYS A 188 -0.23 13.84 1.62
C CYS A 188 0.66 13.64 0.39
N PHE A 189 0.53 12.51 -0.33
CA PHE A 189 1.26 12.27 -1.58
C PHE A 189 0.82 13.23 -2.67
N VAL A 190 -0.48 13.43 -2.87
CA VAL A 190 -1.02 14.38 -3.87
C VAL A 190 -0.45 15.76 -3.61
N ARG A 191 -0.48 16.22 -2.37
CA ARG A 191 0.05 17.54 -2.04
C ARG A 191 1.55 17.66 -2.29
N ALA A 192 2.33 16.60 -2.04
CA ALA A 192 3.75 16.59 -2.37
C ALA A 192 4.01 16.60 -3.87
N ALA A 193 3.15 15.93 -4.66
CA ALA A 193 3.25 15.88 -6.12
C ALA A 193 2.85 17.22 -6.79
N GLU A 194 1.88 17.94 -6.22
CA GLU A 194 1.34 19.20 -6.74
C GLU A 194 2.14 20.45 -6.32
N GLU A 195 3.10 20.31 -5.39
CA GLU A 195 3.93 21.46 -5.01
C GLU A 195 4.79 21.92 -6.20
N ALA A 196 4.59 23.17 -6.62
CA ALA A 196 5.21 23.72 -7.84
C ALA A 196 6.74 23.67 -7.80
N ASP A 197 7.32 23.92 -6.61
CA ASP A 197 8.76 23.97 -6.39
C ASP A 197 9.34 22.63 -5.90
N ALA A 198 8.58 21.53 -6.00
CA ALA A 198 9.09 20.22 -5.60
C ALA A 198 10.17 19.71 -6.56
N PRO A 199 11.28 19.15 -6.03
CA PRO A 199 12.27 18.49 -6.86
C PRO A 199 11.64 17.38 -7.72
N PRO A 200 12.11 17.15 -8.97
CA PRO A 200 11.56 16.12 -9.86
C PRO A 200 11.52 14.72 -9.22
N ALA A 201 12.60 14.33 -8.54
CA ALA A 201 12.70 13.05 -7.85
C ALA A 201 11.61 12.88 -6.76
N ARG A 202 11.30 13.95 -6.01
CA ARG A 202 10.22 13.92 -4.99
C ARG A 202 8.83 13.88 -5.61
N ARG A 203 8.62 14.47 -6.78
CA ARG A 203 7.37 14.31 -7.52
C ARG A 203 7.19 12.87 -8.01
N ILE A 204 8.25 12.25 -8.54
CA ILE A 204 8.23 10.82 -8.92
C ILE A 204 7.91 9.94 -7.70
N GLU A 205 8.61 10.15 -6.58
CA GLU A 205 8.35 9.44 -5.33
C GLU A 205 6.88 9.57 -4.88
N ALA A 206 6.34 10.78 -4.90
CA ALA A 206 4.97 11.06 -4.51
C ALA A 206 3.94 10.35 -5.43
N ARG A 207 4.17 10.35 -6.76
CA ARG A 207 3.30 9.64 -7.71
C ARG A 207 3.35 8.13 -7.54
N ILE A 208 4.52 7.56 -7.26
CA ILE A 208 4.66 6.14 -6.91
C ILE A 208 3.86 5.85 -5.62
N GLY A 209 3.96 6.72 -4.61
CA GLY A 209 3.17 6.60 -3.39
C GLY A 209 1.67 6.66 -3.63
N ILE A 210 1.19 7.53 -4.54
CA ILE A 210 -0.20 7.61 -4.99
C ILE A 210 -0.63 6.27 -5.61
N ALA A 211 0.18 5.72 -6.52
CA ALA A 211 -0.12 4.45 -7.16
C ALA A 211 -0.23 3.29 -6.15
N CYS A 212 0.70 3.20 -5.19
CA CYS A 212 0.63 2.24 -4.12
C CYS A 212 -0.64 2.40 -3.27
N ALA A 213 -0.98 3.64 -2.87
CA ALA A 213 -2.15 3.92 -2.06
C ALA A 213 -3.48 3.60 -2.79
N LEU A 214 -3.57 3.91 -4.09
CA LEU A 214 -4.73 3.58 -4.91
C LEU A 214 -4.90 2.07 -5.08
N HIS A 215 -3.82 1.34 -5.28
CA HIS A 215 -3.89 -0.12 -5.37
C HIS A 215 -4.40 -0.76 -4.08
N GLU A 216 -3.96 -0.27 -2.91
CA GLU A 216 -4.44 -0.77 -1.61
C GLU A 216 -5.95 -0.52 -1.40
N LEU A 217 -6.54 0.45 -2.08
CA LEU A 217 -7.98 0.66 -2.16
C LEU A 217 -8.69 -0.25 -3.18
N GLY A 218 -7.98 -1.18 -3.83
CA GLY A 218 -8.50 -1.98 -4.94
C GLY A 218 -8.65 -1.21 -6.26
N ARG A 219 -8.19 0.04 -6.34
CA ARG A 219 -8.32 0.94 -7.49
C ARG A 219 -7.11 0.82 -8.42
N THR A 220 -6.81 -0.42 -8.84
CA THR A 220 -5.56 -0.76 -9.58
C THR A 220 -5.44 0.00 -10.89
N ARG A 221 -6.56 0.23 -11.61
CA ARG A 221 -6.51 1.00 -12.86
C ARG A 221 -6.03 2.43 -12.65
N GLU A 222 -6.58 3.12 -11.65
CA GLU A 222 -6.15 4.49 -11.32
C GLU A 222 -4.71 4.50 -10.80
N ALA A 223 -4.28 3.44 -10.11
CA ALA A 223 -2.88 3.27 -9.73
C ALA A 223 -1.96 3.17 -10.95
N LEU A 224 -2.37 2.45 -11.99
CA LEU A 224 -1.63 2.35 -13.24
C LEU A 224 -1.63 3.67 -14.02
N ASP A 225 -2.77 4.36 -14.09
CA ASP A 225 -2.87 5.70 -14.69
C ASP A 225 -1.95 6.71 -13.97
N ALA A 226 -1.83 6.64 -12.64
CA ALA A 226 -0.88 7.47 -11.87
C ALA A 226 0.58 7.15 -12.19
N LEU A 227 0.92 5.88 -12.49
CA LEU A 227 2.26 5.49 -12.95
C LEU A 227 2.54 5.93 -14.39
N ASP A 228 1.51 6.06 -15.25
CA ASP A 228 1.66 6.59 -16.62
C ASP A 228 2.09 8.06 -16.63
N GLU A 229 1.75 8.80 -15.59
CA GLU A 229 2.18 10.19 -15.41
C GLU A 229 3.63 10.34 -14.91
N VAL A 230 4.29 9.23 -14.52
CA VAL A 230 5.68 9.25 -14.06
C VAL A 230 6.61 9.31 -15.26
N VAL A 231 7.43 10.37 -15.32
CA VAL A 231 8.52 10.49 -16.29
C VAL A 231 9.83 10.12 -15.59
N PRO A 232 10.38 8.91 -15.83
CA PRO A 232 11.62 8.48 -15.20
C PRO A 232 12.82 9.35 -15.64
N THR A 233 13.58 9.86 -14.69
CA THR A 233 14.77 10.70 -14.94
C THR A 233 16.00 9.90 -15.39
N ASN A 234 16.07 8.61 -15.01
CA ASN A 234 17.19 7.72 -15.36
C ASN A 234 16.73 6.25 -15.49
N ALA A 235 17.67 5.37 -15.83
CA ALA A 235 17.39 3.94 -16.04
C ALA A 235 16.89 3.24 -14.78
N ARG A 236 17.40 3.59 -13.59
CA ARG A 236 17.00 2.97 -12.31
C ARG A 236 15.53 3.27 -11.96
N TRP A 237 15.09 4.52 -12.17
CA TRP A 237 13.68 4.88 -12.02
C TRP A 237 12.79 4.14 -13.03
N ARG A 238 13.28 3.95 -14.26
CA ARG A 238 12.54 3.21 -15.29
C ARG A 238 12.34 1.75 -14.88
N GLU A 239 13.39 1.07 -14.42
CA GLU A 239 13.31 -0.31 -13.94
C GLU A 239 12.34 -0.45 -12.76
N LEU A 240 12.38 0.49 -11.81
CA LEU A 240 11.46 0.51 -10.67
C LEU A 240 10.01 0.67 -11.12
N VAL A 241 9.71 1.63 -12.00
CA VAL A 241 8.34 1.88 -12.49
C VAL A 241 7.82 0.67 -13.27
N ILE A 242 8.64 0.05 -14.11
CA ILE A 242 8.27 -1.16 -14.87
C ILE A 242 7.98 -2.32 -13.91
N SER A 243 8.85 -2.55 -12.92
CA SER A 243 8.68 -3.61 -11.92
C SER A 243 7.42 -3.40 -11.09
N LEU A 244 7.17 -2.16 -10.61
CA LEU A 244 5.98 -1.83 -9.85
C LEU A 244 4.70 -1.99 -10.69
N ARG A 245 4.71 -1.54 -11.95
CA ARG A 245 3.57 -1.73 -12.87
C ARG A 245 3.23 -3.22 -13.03
N PHE A 246 4.24 -4.05 -13.25
CA PHE A 246 4.06 -5.49 -13.35
C PHE A 246 3.48 -6.08 -12.06
N ASP A 247 3.98 -5.65 -10.90
CA ASP A 247 3.50 -6.09 -9.59
C ASP A 247 2.01 -5.76 -9.41
N LEU A 248 1.60 -4.50 -9.69
CA LEU A 248 0.18 -4.09 -9.58
C LEU A 248 -0.75 -4.95 -10.45
N ILE A 249 -0.32 -5.28 -11.68
CA ILE A 249 -1.08 -6.13 -12.60
C ILE A 249 -1.17 -7.56 -12.07
N ALA A 250 -0.04 -8.13 -11.63
CA ALA A 250 0.01 -9.48 -11.08
C ALA A 250 -0.85 -9.63 -9.81
N GLN A 251 -0.78 -8.65 -8.91
CA GLN A 251 -1.60 -8.60 -7.68
C GLN A 251 -3.09 -8.47 -8.00
N HIS A 252 -3.45 -7.66 -8.99
CA HIS A 252 -4.83 -7.51 -9.43
C HIS A 252 -5.36 -8.83 -10.01
N GLU A 253 -4.64 -9.47 -10.94
CA GLU A 253 -5.06 -10.73 -11.53
C GLU A 253 -5.23 -11.85 -10.49
N LEU A 254 -4.30 -11.95 -9.53
CA LEU A 254 -4.40 -12.91 -8.45
C LEU A 254 -5.69 -12.73 -7.64
N ARG A 255 -5.95 -11.50 -7.17
CA ARG A 255 -7.10 -11.21 -6.31
C ARG A 255 -8.44 -11.22 -7.04
N CYS A 256 -8.42 -11.02 -8.35
CA CYS A 256 -9.58 -11.09 -9.21
C CYS A 256 -9.83 -12.48 -9.81
N ALA A 257 -9.02 -13.49 -9.46
CA ALA A 257 -9.21 -14.86 -9.93
C ALA A 257 -10.60 -15.41 -9.54
N ASN A 258 -11.18 -16.26 -10.40
CA ASN A 258 -12.53 -16.79 -10.18
C ASN A 258 -12.65 -17.63 -8.90
N ALA A 259 -11.60 -18.34 -8.49
CA ALA A 259 -11.58 -19.09 -7.24
C ALA A 259 -11.67 -18.19 -5.98
N LEU A 260 -11.43 -16.89 -6.14
CA LEU A 260 -11.48 -15.88 -5.06
C LEU A 260 -12.64 -14.87 -5.29
N GLN A 261 -13.68 -15.25 -6.03
CA GLN A 261 -14.82 -14.35 -6.35
C GLN A 261 -15.60 -13.89 -5.10
N ASP A 262 -15.49 -14.61 -4.00
CA ASP A 262 -16.08 -14.29 -2.71
C ASP A 262 -15.23 -13.34 -1.85
N HIS A 263 -14.11 -12.83 -2.38
CA HIS A 263 -13.30 -11.82 -1.68
C HIS A 263 -13.95 -10.43 -1.76
N VAL A 264 -14.88 -10.16 -0.84
CA VAL A 264 -15.77 -8.97 -0.82
C VAL A 264 -15.00 -7.66 -0.98
N TYR A 265 -13.90 -7.48 -0.27
CA TYR A 265 -13.14 -6.22 -0.31
C TYR A 265 -12.61 -5.89 -1.72
N TRP A 266 -11.90 -6.82 -2.36
CA TRP A 266 -11.33 -6.60 -3.69
C TRP A 266 -12.40 -6.53 -4.80
N ARG A 267 -13.49 -7.26 -4.64
CA ARG A 267 -14.61 -7.23 -5.60
C ARG A 267 -15.47 -5.98 -5.47
N SER A 268 -15.61 -5.43 -4.27
CA SER A 268 -16.42 -4.23 -4.05
C SER A 268 -15.77 -2.96 -4.60
N ALA A 269 -14.46 -2.90 -4.71
CA ALA A 269 -13.77 -1.82 -5.40
C ALA A 269 -14.23 -1.70 -6.87
N ALA A 270 -14.57 -2.83 -7.49
CA ALA A 270 -15.18 -2.88 -8.83
C ALA A 270 -16.61 -2.31 -8.86
N LEU A 271 -17.33 -2.30 -7.74
CA LEU A 271 -18.72 -1.83 -7.65
C LEU A 271 -18.84 -0.36 -7.24
N ALA A 272 -17.81 0.19 -6.60
CA ALA A 272 -17.83 1.51 -6.00
C ALA A 272 -17.73 2.69 -6.98
N SER A 273 -17.33 2.44 -8.24
CA SER A 273 -17.25 3.48 -9.27
C SER A 273 -18.31 3.21 -10.36
N PRO A 274 -19.19 4.18 -10.71
CA PRO A 274 -20.14 4.05 -11.82
C PRO A 274 -19.46 3.93 -13.20
N ALA A 275 -18.21 4.41 -13.31
CA ALA A 275 -17.31 4.12 -14.42
C ALA A 275 -16.62 2.75 -14.27
N ALA A 276 -16.88 2.04 -13.22
CA ALA A 276 -16.25 0.82 -12.73
C ALA A 276 -16.91 -0.47 -13.18
N TYR A 277 -17.57 -0.51 -14.29
CA TYR A 277 -17.31 -1.63 -15.16
C TYR A 277 -15.83 -1.49 -15.50
N LEU A 278 -14.99 -1.81 -14.52
CA LEU A 278 -13.56 -1.70 -14.65
C LEU A 278 -13.15 -2.60 -15.79
N PRO A 279 -12.79 -2.02 -16.93
CA PRO A 279 -12.02 -2.80 -17.85
C PRO A 279 -10.78 -3.23 -17.06
N ALA A 280 -10.43 -4.51 -17.19
CA ALA A 280 -9.15 -5.06 -16.80
C ALA A 280 -8.01 -4.08 -17.12
N PRO A 281 -6.87 -4.12 -16.45
CA PRO A 281 -5.71 -3.32 -16.83
C PRO A 281 -5.58 -3.34 -18.35
N ARG A 282 -5.33 -2.18 -18.97
CA ARG A 282 -5.20 -2.08 -20.45
C ARG A 282 -4.13 -3.02 -21.00
N VAL A 283 -3.17 -3.37 -20.15
CA VAL A 283 -2.04 -4.26 -20.41
C VAL A 283 -2.24 -5.53 -19.58
N GLY A 284 -2.24 -6.69 -20.23
CA GLY A 284 -2.34 -7.98 -19.55
C GLY A 284 -1.03 -8.44 -18.94
N PHE A 285 -1.11 -9.50 -18.10
CA PHE A 285 0.05 -10.07 -17.41
C PHE A 285 1.23 -10.42 -18.34
N ALA A 286 0.96 -11.07 -19.48
CA ALA A 286 2.00 -11.50 -20.41
C ALA A 286 2.79 -10.33 -21.02
N GLU A 287 2.08 -9.29 -21.43
CA GLU A 287 2.69 -8.08 -21.99
C GLU A 287 3.49 -7.32 -20.91
N ALA A 288 2.94 -7.20 -19.70
CA ALA A 288 3.63 -6.58 -18.57
C ALA A 288 4.88 -7.37 -18.14
N LEU A 289 4.82 -8.70 -18.17
CA LEU A 289 5.98 -9.57 -17.92
C LEU A 289 7.06 -9.38 -18.98
N GLN A 290 6.68 -9.29 -20.27
CA GLN A 290 7.63 -9.04 -21.35
C GLN A 290 8.32 -7.68 -21.16
N ALA A 291 7.58 -6.63 -20.79
CA ALA A 291 8.17 -5.33 -20.47
C ALA A 291 9.13 -5.41 -19.27
N ALA A 292 8.81 -6.23 -18.26
CA ALA A 292 9.63 -6.42 -17.06
C ALA A 292 10.86 -7.32 -17.26
N ALA A 293 10.99 -8.02 -18.41
CA ALA A 293 12.13 -8.90 -18.70
C ALA A 293 13.48 -8.15 -18.75
N GLY A 294 13.45 -6.83 -18.97
CA GLY A 294 14.64 -5.98 -18.98
C GLY A 294 15.10 -5.48 -17.61
N VAL A 295 14.37 -5.77 -16.52
CA VAL A 295 14.72 -5.36 -15.16
C VAL A 295 15.95 -6.13 -14.68
N ARG A 296 17.02 -5.39 -14.32
CA ARG A 296 18.32 -5.98 -13.94
C ARG A 296 18.69 -5.78 -12.47
N ALA A 297 18.12 -4.75 -11.81
CA ALA A 297 18.34 -4.53 -10.39
C ALA A 297 17.95 -5.79 -9.60
N PRO A 298 18.89 -6.43 -8.85
CA PRO A 298 18.70 -7.79 -8.29
C PRO A 298 17.45 -7.93 -7.44
N LEU A 299 17.14 -6.95 -6.59
CA LEU A 299 15.93 -6.94 -5.77
C LEU A 299 14.67 -6.93 -6.61
N LEU A 300 14.59 -6.04 -7.61
CA LEU A 300 13.42 -5.88 -8.47
C LEU A 300 13.27 -7.08 -9.42
N ALA A 301 14.37 -7.58 -10.00
CA ALA A 301 14.39 -8.77 -10.85
C ALA A 301 13.92 -10.02 -10.06
N ALA A 302 14.33 -10.16 -8.80
CA ALA A 302 13.87 -11.23 -7.93
C ALA A 302 12.36 -11.16 -7.67
N ARG A 303 11.80 -9.93 -7.49
CA ARG A 303 10.34 -9.74 -7.35
C ARG A 303 9.59 -10.08 -8.63
N VAL A 304 10.08 -9.66 -9.78
CA VAL A 304 9.51 -10.00 -11.10
C VAL A 304 9.50 -11.53 -11.31
N ALA A 305 10.61 -12.20 -11.03
CA ALA A 305 10.71 -13.66 -11.12
C ALA A 305 9.72 -14.36 -10.16
N TYR A 306 9.63 -13.89 -8.92
CA TYR A 306 8.66 -14.40 -7.94
C TYR A 306 7.21 -14.27 -8.41
N LEU A 307 6.81 -13.11 -8.96
CA LEU A 307 5.45 -12.90 -9.44
C LEU A 307 5.11 -13.81 -10.64
N ARG A 308 6.09 -14.09 -11.51
CA ARG A 308 5.93 -15.08 -12.57
C ARG A 308 5.68 -16.47 -11.99
N GLU A 309 6.49 -16.91 -11.03
CA GLU A 309 6.30 -18.20 -10.36
C GLU A 309 4.98 -18.24 -9.56
N LEU A 310 4.58 -17.13 -8.95
CA LEU A 310 3.28 -17.02 -8.27
C LEU A 310 2.13 -17.27 -9.25
N ARG A 311 2.22 -16.76 -10.48
CA ARG A 311 1.25 -17.03 -11.56
C ARG A 311 1.26 -18.51 -11.94
N ASN A 312 2.44 -19.16 -12.02
CA ASN A 312 2.57 -20.59 -12.30
C ASN A 312 1.89 -21.42 -11.18
N VAL A 313 2.01 -21.01 -9.91
CA VAL A 313 1.27 -21.64 -8.80
C VAL A 313 -0.24 -21.54 -9.03
N THR A 314 -0.78 -20.41 -9.50
CA THR A 314 -2.22 -20.28 -9.79
C THR A 314 -2.68 -21.18 -10.94
N SER A 315 -1.78 -21.59 -11.82
CA SER A 315 -2.04 -22.54 -12.91
C SER A 315 -1.87 -24.01 -12.48
N GLY A 316 -1.53 -24.26 -11.20
CA GLY A 316 -1.35 -25.60 -10.65
C GLY A 316 0.03 -26.21 -10.88
N GLU A 317 1.02 -25.44 -11.34
CA GLU A 317 2.39 -25.90 -11.53
C GLU A 317 3.09 -26.15 -10.19
N ARG A 318 3.42 -27.41 -9.92
CA ARG A 318 3.96 -27.83 -8.62
C ARG A 318 5.39 -27.37 -8.37
N ASP A 319 6.20 -27.32 -9.41
CA ASP A 319 7.60 -26.91 -9.31
C ASP A 319 7.72 -25.42 -8.94
N ALA A 320 6.75 -24.62 -9.34
CA ALA A 320 6.66 -23.20 -8.97
C ALA A 320 6.52 -22.98 -7.45
N ILE A 321 5.94 -23.93 -6.72
CA ILE A 321 5.80 -23.86 -5.25
C ILE A 321 7.16 -23.76 -4.57
N ALA A 322 8.14 -24.56 -5.03
CA ALA A 322 9.50 -24.51 -4.48
C ALA A 322 10.16 -23.14 -4.72
N ASN A 323 9.93 -22.55 -5.90
CA ASN A 323 10.50 -21.26 -6.28
C ASN A 323 9.91 -20.09 -5.45
N VAL A 324 8.59 -20.06 -5.24
CA VAL A 324 7.97 -19.02 -4.40
C VAL A 324 8.36 -19.17 -2.92
N CYS A 325 8.55 -20.41 -2.44
CA CYS A 325 9.06 -20.68 -1.10
C CYS A 325 10.53 -20.24 -0.94
N ALA A 326 11.37 -20.45 -1.95
CA ALA A 326 12.76 -19.97 -1.93
C ALA A 326 12.84 -18.43 -1.86
N TYR A 327 11.93 -17.75 -2.56
CA TYR A 327 11.83 -16.30 -2.46
C TYR A 327 11.42 -15.87 -1.05
N LEU A 328 10.42 -16.51 -0.44
CA LEU A 328 9.99 -16.24 0.93
C LEU A 328 11.13 -16.42 1.94
N GLU A 329 11.98 -17.44 1.77
CA GLU A 329 13.14 -17.67 2.62
C GLU A 329 14.17 -16.54 2.48
N ARG A 330 14.46 -16.11 1.26
CA ARG A 330 15.36 -14.97 1.00
C ARG A 330 14.87 -13.71 1.71
N ILE A 331 13.56 -13.40 1.62
CA ILE A 331 12.97 -12.24 2.32
C ILE A 331 13.11 -12.38 3.83
N ARG A 332 12.99 -13.60 4.37
CA ARG A 332 13.21 -13.86 5.79
C ARG A 332 14.64 -13.56 6.23
N GLU A 333 15.62 -13.98 5.44
CA GLU A 333 17.03 -13.73 5.70
C GLU A 333 17.40 -12.25 5.65
N GLN A 334 16.74 -11.49 4.79
CA GLN A 334 16.89 -10.04 4.69
C GLN A 334 16.28 -9.27 5.87
N GLY A 335 15.51 -9.91 6.74
CA GLY A 335 14.95 -9.31 7.95
C GLY A 335 13.65 -8.51 7.74
N PHE A 336 13.02 -8.59 6.57
CA PHE A 336 11.75 -7.93 6.26
C PHE A 336 10.54 -8.67 6.85
N ALA A 337 10.37 -8.63 8.16
CA ALA A 337 9.31 -9.38 8.83
C ALA A 337 7.90 -9.04 8.32
N ASP A 338 7.61 -7.75 8.13
CA ASP A 338 6.29 -7.30 7.68
C ASP A 338 6.04 -7.63 6.20
N TYR A 339 7.03 -7.43 5.33
CA TYR A 339 6.94 -7.81 3.92
C TYR A 339 6.85 -9.34 3.75
N GLN A 340 7.55 -10.12 4.57
CA GLN A 340 7.43 -11.58 4.60
C GLN A 340 5.98 -12.04 4.83
N ARG A 341 5.22 -11.31 5.67
CA ARG A 341 3.80 -11.62 5.91
C ARG A 341 2.95 -11.37 4.68
N ALA A 342 3.19 -10.27 3.94
CA ALA A 342 2.51 -10.00 2.67
C ALA A 342 2.78 -11.12 1.65
N VAL A 343 4.06 -11.53 1.48
CA VAL A 343 4.44 -12.63 0.59
C VAL A 343 3.77 -13.96 0.99
N ARG A 344 3.63 -14.26 2.28
CA ARG A 344 2.89 -15.44 2.75
C ARG A 344 1.43 -15.43 2.32
N LEU A 345 0.76 -14.29 2.44
CA LEU A 345 -0.64 -14.15 2.02
C LEU A 345 -0.78 -14.27 0.49
N GLU A 346 0.13 -13.68 -0.28
CA GLU A 346 0.17 -13.81 -1.74
C GLU A 346 0.31 -15.30 -2.15
N ILE A 347 1.23 -16.04 -1.53
CA ILE A 347 1.42 -17.47 -1.80
C ILE A 347 0.18 -18.28 -1.40
N ALA A 348 -0.44 -17.96 -0.26
CA ALA A 348 -1.66 -18.64 0.18
C ALA A 348 -2.83 -18.42 -0.79
N LEU A 349 -3.05 -17.16 -1.23
CA LEU A 349 -4.06 -16.85 -2.23
C LEU A 349 -3.82 -17.59 -3.54
N ALA A 350 -2.57 -17.58 -4.05
CA ALA A 350 -2.21 -18.31 -5.27
C ALA A 350 -2.40 -19.83 -5.12
N SER A 351 -2.11 -20.37 -3.92
CA SER A 351 -2.28 -21.80 -3.63
C SER A 351 -3.77 -22.20 -3.60
N PHE A 352 -4.67 -21.33 -3.14
CA PHE A 352 -6.11 -21.60 -3.24
C PHE A 352 -6.60 -21.57 -4.69
N VAL A 353 -6.09 -20.65 -5.52
CA VAL A 353 -6.43 -20.59 -6.95
C VAL A 353 -5.93 -21.82 -7.69
N GLY A 354 -4.72 -22.30 -7.38
CA GLY A 354 -4.07 -23.46 -8.00
C GLY A 354 -4.44 -24.82 -7.37
N ASP A 355 -5.52 -24.88 -6.57
CA ASP A 355 -6.01 -26.10 -5.88
C ASP A 355 -4.95 -26.81 -5.03
N ALA A 356 -4.13 -26.04 -4.32
CA ALA A 356 -3.10 -26.53 -3.42
C ALA A 356 -3.29 -26.05 -1.95
N PRO A 357 -4.46 -26.31 -1.31
CA PRO A 357 -4.78 -25.78 0.01
C PRO A 357 -3.83 -26.24 1.11
N HIS A 358 -3.18 -27.39 0.96
CA HIS A 358 -2.16 -27.88 1.90
C HIS A 358 -0.92 -26.98 1.95
N VAL A 359 -0.55 -26.35 0.83
CA VAL A 359 0.51 -25.35 0.78
C VAL A 359 0.07 -24.09 1.51
N ALA A 360 -1.15 -23.59 1.20
CA ALA A 360 -1.71 -22.45 1.89
C ALA A 360 -1.71 -22.65 3.41
N GLN A 361 -2.11 -23.83 3.91
CA GLN A 361 -2.09 -24.17 5.34
C GLN A 361 -0.71 -23.95 5.95
N THR A 362 0.33 -24.55 5.37
CA THR A 362 1.69 -24.45 5.90
C THR A 362 2.24 -23.02 5.86
N ILE A 363 1.89 -22.28 4.81
CA ILE A 363 2.36 -20.90 4.61
C ILE A 363 1.73 -19.93 5.60
N ILE A 364 0.41 -20.08 5.94
CA ILE A 364 -0.27 -19.15 6.85
C ILE A 364 -0.17 -19.54 8.31
N GLU A 365 0.21 -20.77 8.65
CA GLU A 365 0.29 -21.25 10.03
C GLU A 365 1.12 -20.33 10.95
N PRO A 366 2.31 -19.82 10.56
CA PRO A 366 3.05 -18.89 11.40
C PRO A 366 2.33 -17.58 11.69
N LEU A 367 1.35 -17.19 10.84
CA LEU A 367 0.56 -15.97 11.03
C LEU A 367 -0.47 -16.12 12.15
N HIS A 368 -0.91 -17.35 12.46
CA HIS A 368 -1.86 -17.62 13.54
C HIS A 368 -1.36 -17.19 14.92
N GLN A 369 -0.06 -17.32 15.17
CA GLN A 369 0.55 -16.98 16.45
C GLN A 369 0.68 -15.46 16.69
N GLY A 370 0.61 -14.66 15.63
CA GLY A 370 0.72 -13.19 15.67
C GLY A 370 -0.61 -12.46 15.86
N VAL A 371 -1.74 -13.13 15.66
CA VAL A 371 -3.09 -12.54 15.77
C VAL A 371 -3.50 -12.46 17.24
N ARG A 372 -2.94 -11.52 17.97
CA ARG A 372 -3.45 -11.16 19.31
C ARG A 372 -4.37 -9.95 19.14
N GLY A 373 -5.57 -10.05 19.71
CA GLY A 373 -6.74 -9.18 19.74
C GLY A 373 -6.68 -7.66 19.55
N SER A 374 -5.53 -7.08 19.22
CA SER A 374 -5.37 -5.64 18.98
C SER A 374 -5.26 -5.25 17.50
N ASP A 375 -5.05 -6.21 16.60
CA ASP A 375 -4.98 -5.92 15.17
C ASP A 375 -6.38 -5.87 14.59
N THR A 376 -6.81 -4.73 14.10
CA THR A 376 -8.14 -4.50 13.51
C THR A 376 -8.01 -3.90 12.10
N GLY A 377 -9.06 -4.05 11.29
CA GLY A 377 -9.16 -3.42 9.98
C GLY A 377 -8.37 -4.15 8.89
N HIS A 378 -7.85 -3.39 7.93
CA HIS A 378 -7.17 -3.88 6.72
C HIS A 378 -6.06 -4.90 6.98
N ARG A 379 -5.37 -4.79 8.12
CA ARG A 379 -4.26 -5.69 8.50
C ARG A 379 -4.66 -7.15 8.67
N GLN A 380 -5.91 -7.42 9.03
CA GLN A 380 -6.41 -8.79 9.21
C GLN A 380 -7.18 -9.31 8.02
N LEU A 381 -7.55 -8.45 7.09
CA LEU A 381 -8.52 -8.71 6.05
C LEU A 381 -8.17 -9.97 5.22
N GLU A 382 -7.02 -9.98 4.57
CA GLU A 382 -6.60 -11.13 3.74
C GLU A 382 -6.30 -12.39 4.58
N TYR A 383 -5.76 -12.21 5.80
CA TYR A 383 -5.52 -13.34 6.69
C TYR A 383 -6.84 -14.03 7.10
N LEU A 384 -7.86 -13.26 7.49
CA LEU A 384 -9.17 -13.79 7.85
C LEU A 384 -9.82 -14.52 6.68
N TYR A 385 -9.71 -13.96 5.48
CA TYR A 385 -10.15 -14.59 4.24
C TYR A 385 -9.44 -15.92 3.99
N CYS A 386 -8.11 -15.94 4.02
CA CYS A 386 -7.32 -17.16 3.86
C CYS A 386 -7.64 -18.22 4.93
N ALA A 387 -7.88 -17.80 6.18
CA ALA A 387 -8.28 -18.72 7.25
C ALA A 387 -9.66 -19.34 6.98
N ALA A 388 -10.62 -18.58 6.46
CA ALA A 388 -11.93 -19.09 6.06
C ALA A 388 -11.83 -20.10 4.92
N LYS A 389 -11.10 -19.76 3.84
CA LYS A 389 -10.86 -20.66 2.68
C LYS A 389 -10.14 -21.94 3.08
N LEU A 390 -9.20 -21.86 4.01
CA LEU A 390 -8.53 -23.06 4.51
C LEU A 390 -9.50 -23.99 5.24
N ARG A 391 -10.41 -23.47 6.08
CA ARG A 391 -11.41 -24.31 6.76
C ARG A 391 -12.42 -24.91 5.78
N GLU A 392 -12.79 -24.15 4.75
CA GLU A 392 -13.64 -24.62 3.65
C GLU A 392 -12.99 -25.82 2.96
N SER A 393 -11.73 -25.72 2.53
CA SER A 393 -11.00 -26.79 1.85
C SER A 393 -10.78 -28.04 2.72
N GLN A 394 -10.84 -27.90 4.05
CA GLN A 394 -10.78 -29.00 5.02
C GLN A 394 -12.14 -29.65 5.30
N GLY A 395 -13.25 -29.20 4.67
CA GLY A 395 -14.60 -29.65 4.93
C GLY A 395 -15.18 -29.18 6.27
N ARG A 396 -14.53 -28.22 6.95
CA ARG A 396 -14.94 -27.67 8.25
C ARG A 396 -15.89 -26.48 8.06
N ALA A 397 -17.07 -26.77 7.46
CA ALA A 397 -18.00 -25.73 6.99
C ALA A 397 -18.42 -24.73 8.09
N GLN A 398 -18.66 -25.20 9.31
CA GLN A 398 -19.10 -24.35 10.41
C GLN A 398 -18.00 -23.35 10.86
N GLU A 399 -16.76 -23.81 10.91
CA GLU A 399 -15.63 -22.95 11.22
C GLU A 399 -15.32 -21.99 10.06
N SER A 400 -15.41 -22.48 8.82
CA SER A 400 -15.27 -21.62 7.63
C SER A 400 -16.27 -20.47 7.70
N LEU A 401 -17.54 -20.74 7.98
CA LEU A 401 -18.56 -19.71 8.09
C LEU A 401 -18.26 -18.70 9.21
N GLN A 402 -17.74 -19.15 10.36
CA GLN A 402 -17.35 -18.24 11.45
C GLN A 402 -16.19 -17.30 11.03
N TRP A 403 -15.15 -17.86 10.40
CA TRP A 403 -14.02 -17.07 9.92
C TRP A 403 -14.43 -16.12 8.80
N TYR A 404 -15.27 -16.58 7.86
CA TYR A 404 -15.78 -15.76 6.77
C TYR A 404 -16.69 -14.63 7.27
N SER A 405 -17.56 -14.89 8.25
CA SER A 405 -18.40 -13.85 8.86
C SER A 405 -17.55 -12.76 9.50
N ARG A 406 -16.48 -13.15 10.21
CA ARG A 406 -15.53 -12.19 10.79
C ARG A 406 -14.81 -11.39 9.71
N TYR A 407 -14.35 -12.07 8.64
CA TYR A 407 -13.78 -11.41 7.47
C TYR A 407 -14.74 -10.39 6.85
N ALA A 408 -15.99 -10.79 6.61
CA ALA A 408 -17.00 -9.93 5.98
C ALA A 408 -17.27 -8.66 6.81
N LEU A 409 -17.38 -8.79 8.14
CA LEU A 409 -17.55 -7.63 9.03
C LEU A 409 -16.36 -6.67 8.94
N VAL A 410 -15.13 -7.20 8.96
CA VAL A 410 -13.91 -6.39 8.82
C VAL A 410 -13.84 -5.75 7.43
N ALA A 411 -14.17 -6.49 6.37
CA ALA A 411 -14.21 -5.97 5.00
C ALA A 411 -15.20 -4.81 4.87
N MET A 412 -16.41 -4.95 5.42
CA MET A 412 -17.41 -3.88 5.41
C MET A 412 -16.96 -2.65 6.21
N GLN A 413 -16.28 -2.84 7.33
CA GLN A 413 -15.70 -1.71 8.09
C GLN A 413 -14.65 -0.98 7.26
N CYS A 414 -13.70 -1.71 6.65
CA CYS A 414 -12.68 -1.14 5.79
C CYS A 414 -13.29 -0.37 4.61
N LEU A 415 -14.30 -0.96 3.94
CA LEU A 415 -14.99 -0.31 2.83
C LEU A 415 -15.69 1.00 3.24
N ARG A 416 -16.28 1.06 4.43
CA ARG A 416 -16.87 2.30 4.95
C ARG A 416 -15.80 3.36 5.23
N GLU A 417 -14.66 2.97 5.81
CA GLU A 417 -13.53 3.87 6.05
C GLU A 417 -12.96 4.39 4.72
N ASP A 418 -12.85 3.54 3.70
CA ASP A 418 -12.29 3.85 2.39
C ASP A 418 -13.27 4.60 1.46
N SER A 419 -14.59 4.48 1.68
CA SER A 419 -15.60 5.12 0.84
C SER A 419 -15.51 6.65 0.80
N HIS A 420 -14.89 7.25 1.80
CA HIS A 420 -14.65 8.70 1.88
C HIS A 420 -13.36 9.14 1.20
N VAL A 421 -12.54 8.19 0.73
CA VAL A 421 -11.26 8.49 0.06
C VAL A 421 -11.53 8.87 -1.39
N ARG A 422 -11.54 10.19 -1.68
CA ARG A 422 -11.66 10.73 -3.03
C ARG A 422 -10.30 10.78 -3.72
N THR A 423 -10.29 10.49 -5.01
CA THR A 423 -9.09 10.69 -5.85
C THR A 423 -9.17 12.06 -6.52
N PRO A 424 -8.13 12.87 -6.44
CA PRO A 424 -8.08 14.17 -7.11
C PRO A 424 -8.18 14.09 -8.65
N ALA A 425 -7.82 12.95 -9.24
CA ALA A 425 -7.79 12.77 -10.69
C ALA A 425 -9.17 12.71 -11.37
N LEU A 426 -10.25 12.37 -10.64
CA LEU A 426 -11.62 12.31 -11.18
C LEU A 426 -12.42 13.60 -10.98
N ASP A 427 -12.03 14.42 -10.02
CA ASP A 427 -12.60 15.76 -9.81
C ASP A 427 -11.70 16.80 -10.49
N ARG A 428 -11.76 16.93 -11.81
CA ARG A 428 -11.27 18.13 -12.52
C ARG A 428 -12.05 19.41 -12.17
N GLN A 429 -12.91 19.34 -11.18
CA GLN A 429 -13.44 20.50 -10.46
C GLN A 429 -12.61 20.67 -9.19
N PRO A 430 -12.03 21.85 -8.94
CA PRO A 430 -11.25 22.14 -7.73
C PRO A 430 -12.19 22.33 -6.54
N LYS A 431 -12.84 21.25 -6.08
CA LYS A 431 -13.39 21.21 -4.72
C LYS A 431 -12.29 20.65 -3.83
N ALA A 432 -11.61 21.56 -3.12
CA ALA A 432 -10.62 21.24 -2.12
C ALA A 432 -11.16 20.14 -1.18
N ALA A 433 -10.71 18.89 -1.37
CA ALA A 433 -10.84 17.89 -0.33
C ALA A 433 -10.17 18.48 0.92
N PRO A 434 -10.78 18.40 2.11
CA PRO A 434 -10.16 18.92 3.31
C PRO A 434 -8.84 18.19 3.51
N ASP A 435 -7.76 18.90 3.18
CA ASP A 435 -6.39 18.46 3.41
C ASP A 435 -6.26 18.14 4.90
N ASP A 436 -5.99 16.89 5.24
CA ASP A 436 -5.66 16.54 6.61
C ASP A 436 -4.22 17.00 6.94
N VAL A 437 -4.03 18.32 6.86
CA VAL A 437 -2.83 19.05 7.29
C VAL A 437 -2.47 18.63 8.72
N SER A 438 -3.47 18.19 9.50
CA SER A 438 -3.28 17.74 10.87
C SER A 438 -2.42 16.48 10.94
N ALA A 439 -2.38 15.65 9.90
CA ALA A 439 -1.55 14.43 9.88
C ALA A 439 -0.05 14.71 10.00
N ARG A 440 0.40 15.88 9.53
CA ARG A 440 1.81 16.32 9.60
C ARG A 440 2.23 16.77 10.99
N LEU A 441 1.26 17.07 11.84
CA LEU A 441 1.50 17.55 13.20
C LEU A 441 1.58 16.38 14.18
N PRO A 442 2.48 16.41 15.18
CA PRO A 442 2.43 15.51 16.33
C PRO A 442 1.05 15.55 16.99
N ALA A 443 0.60 14.45 17.58
CA ALA A 443 -0.76 14.27 18.11
C ALA A 443 -1.25 15.43 19.00
N LYS A 444 -0.35 16.01 19.81
CA LYS A 444 -0.66 17.16 20.66
C LYS A 444 -1.05 18.39 19.85
N TYR A 445 -0.33 18.68 18.77
CA TYR A 445 -0.55 19.87 17.94
C TYR A 445 -1.67 19.69 16.92
N ARG A 446 -2.12 18.43 16.65
CA ARG A 446 -3.34 18.19 15.85
C ARG A 446 -4.58 18.77 16.51
N ARG A 447 -4.64 18.72 17.86
CA ARG A 447 -5.73 19.37 18.60
C ARG A 447 -5.72 20.89 18.41
N ALA A 448 -4.52 21.51 18.43
CA ALA A 448 -4.41 22.94 18.13
C ALA A 448 -4.87 23.28 16.72
N TYR A 449 -4.48 22.49 15.73
CA TYR A 449 -4.90 22.68 14.34
C TYR A 449 -6.42 22.58 14.19
N ARG A 450 -7.04 21.58 14.79
CA ARG A 450 -8.50 21.41 14.79
C ARG A 450 -9.18 22.60 15.47
N TYR A 451 -8.67 23.00 16.63
CA TYR A 451 -9.18 24.16 17.35
C TYR A 451 -9.13 25.44 16.49
N VAL A 452 -8.08 25.63 15.71
CA VAL A 452 -8.00 26.75 14.74
C VAL A 452 -9.13 26.66 13.71
N LEU A 453 -9.34 25.48 13.10
CA LEU A 453 -10.37 25.31 12.07
C LEU A 453 -11.79 25.52 12.60
N ASP A 454 -12.04 25.07 13.82
CA ASP A 454 -13.36 25.16 14.48
C ASP A 454 -13.70 26.59 14.96
N ASN A 455 -12.71 27.50 15.01
CA ASN A 455 -12.87 28.87 15.51
C ASN A 455 -12.40 29.95 14.50
N LEU A 456 -12.40 29.68 13.21
CA LEU A 456 -11.96 30.64 12.17
C LEU A 456 -12.86 31.87 12.06
N ASP A 457 -14.11 31.75 12.43
CA ASP A 457 -15.14 32.82 12.45
C ASP A 457 -14.88 33.86 13.55
N ARG A 458 -14.18 33.48 14.61
CA ARG A 458 -13.89 34.38 15.74
C ARG A 458 -12.78 35.35 15.38
N ALA A 459 -13.11 36.67 15.37
CA ALA A 459 -12.14 37.73 15.05
C ALA A 459 -10.98 37.82 16.05
N ASP A 460 -11.23 37.47 17.32
CA ASP A 460 -10.31 37.55 18.48
C ASP A 460 -9.40 36.30 18.64
N LEU A 461 -9.53 35.29 17.77
CA LEU A 461 -8.72 34.07 17.86
C LEU A 461 -7.22 34.39 17.87
N SER A 462 -6.56 34.09 18.98
CA SER A 462 -5.14 34.40 19.21
C SER A 462 -4.25 33.15 19.34
N VAL A 463 -2.97 33.29 18.98
CA VAL A 463 -1.98 32.20 19.13
C VAL A 463 -1.81 31.81 20.61
N ARG A 464 -1.96 32.78 21.52
CA ARG A 464 -1.88 32.56 22.97
C ARG A 464 -3.01 31.66 23.46
N GLU A 465 -4.24 31.94 23.01
CA GLU A 465 -5.42 31.13 23.34
C GLU A 465 -5.25 29.69 22.85
N ILE A 466 -4.83 29.50 21.58
CA ILE A 466 -4.60 28.18 21.01
C ILE A 466 -3.52 27.41 21.80
N ALA A 467 -2.44 28.07 22.20
CA ALA A 467 -1.39 27.48 22.98
C ALA A 467 -1.87 27.06 24.37
N THR A 468 -2.67 27.91 25.01
CA THR A 468 -3.27 27.65 26.34
C THR A 468 -4.22 26.43 26.26
N GLN A 469 -5.05 26.35 25.22
CA GLN A 469 -6.01 25.27 25.01
C GLN A 469 -5.37 23.87 24.94
N ILE A 470 -4.14 23.77 24.46
CA ILE A 470 -3.43 22.49 24.37
C ILE A 470 -2.31 22.33 25.42
N GLY A 471 -2.19 23.29 26.34
CA GLY A 471 -1.22 23.27 27.43
C GLY A 471 0.25 23.31 26.94
N VAL A 472 0.57 24.27 26.04
CA VAL A 472 1.93 24.54 25.56
C VAL A 472 2.23 26.03 25.58
N THR A 473 3.51 26.39 25.44
CA THR A 473 3.90 27.80 25.25
C THR A 473 3.64 28.24 23.82
N GLU A 474 3.37 29.52 23.59
CA GLU A 474 3.22 30.09 22.25
C GLU A 474 4.43 29.79 21.36
N ARG A 475 5.63 29.89 21.91
CA ARG A 475 6.88 29.59 21.21
C ARG A 475 6.95 28.13 20.75
N ALA A 476 6.53 27.17 21.57
CA ALA A 476 6.48 25.77 21.24
C ALA A 476 5.45 25.50 20.13
N LEU A 477 4.26 26.14 20.19
CA LEU A 477 3.25 26.05 19.16
C LEU A 477 3.75 26.63 17.83
N GLN A 478 4.33 27.83 17.84
CA GLN A 478 4.90 28.47 16.66
C GLN A 478 6.01 27.62 16.02
N SER A 479 6.92 27.08 16.84
CA SER A 479 8.01 26.21 16.38
C SER A 479 7.48 24.94 15.75
N ALA A 480 6.51 24.27 16.37
CA ALA A 480 5.91 23.04 15.85
C ALA A 480 5.17 23.28 14.52
N PHE A 481 4.39 24.34 14.42
CA PHE A 481 3.67 24.68 13.19
C PHE A 481 4.65 25.07 12.08
N LYS A 482 5.66 25.87 12.38
CA LYS A 482 6.68 26.25 11.38
C LYS A 482 7.50 25.07 10.91
N SER A 483 7.90 24.14 11.80
CA SER A 483 8.69 22.96 11.43
C SER A 483 7.87 21.89 10.70
N CYS A 484 6.59 21.70 11.05
CA CYS A 484 5.77 20.64 10.47
C CYS A 484 4.94 21.10 9.26
N LEU A 485 4.51 22.38 9.23
CA LEU A 485 3.63 22.92 8.19
C LEU A 485 4.32 23.98 7.31
N GLY A 486 5.50 24.44 7.69
CA GLY A 486 6.17 25.57 7.04
C GLY A 486 5.49 26.93 7.28
N LEU A 487 4.44 26.97 8.12
CA LEU A 487 3.60 28.15 8.39
C LEU A 487 3.52 28.40 9.89
N SER A 488 3.48 29.67 10.31
CA SER A 488 3.12 30.01 11.69
C SER A 488 1.61 29.83 11.93
N PRO A 489 1.16 29.67 13.19
CA PRO A 489 -0.28 29.61 13.49
C PRO A 489 -1.07 30.82 12.97
N SER A 490 -0.51 32.02 13.06
CA SER A 490 -1.14 33.24 12.54
C SER A 490 -1.24 33.27 11.01
N GLU A 491 -0.22 32.74 10.31
CA GLU A 491 -0.27 32.59 8.84
C GLU A 491 -1.32 31.56 8.45
N LEU A 492 -1.44 30.44 9.19
CA LEU A 492 -2.46 29.43 8.96
C LEU A 492 -3.87 30.01 9.11
N ILE A 493 -4.16 30.71 10.21
CA ILE A 493 -5.47 31.37 10.45
C ILE A 493 -5.81 32.28 9.28
N ARG A 494 -4.85 33.12 8.86
CA ARG A 494 -5.06 34.06 7.74
C ARG A 494 -5.34 33.33 6.44
N THR A 495 -4.54 32.32 6.10
CA THR A 495 -4.69 31.52 4.87
C THR A 495 -6.05 30.85 4.84
N ARG A 496 -6.45 30.16 5.91
CA ARG A 496 -7.74 29.46 5.98
C ARG A 496 -8.95 30.41 5.96
N ARG A 497 -8.83 31.58 6.56
CA ARG A 497 -9.88 32.63 6.44
C ARG A 497 -10.04 33.09 5.00
N MET A 498 -8.96 33.36 4.28
CA MET A 498 -9.03 33.77 2.87
C MET A 498 -9.63 32.68 1.99
N GLU A 499 -9.27 31.42 2.22
CA GLU A 499 -9.85 30.26 1.52
C GLU A 499 -11.36 30.18 1.73
N ARG A 500 -11.84 30.29 2.98
CA ARG A 500 -13.28 30.28 3.32
C ARG A 500 -14.04 31.46 2.73
N ILE A 501 -13.41 32.63 2.71
CA ILE A 501 -14.00 33.80 2.08
C ILE A 501 -14.14 33.57 0.58
N ARG A 502 -13.12 33.04 -0.09
CA ARG A 502 -13.18 32.73 -1.52
C ARG A 502 -14.25 31.71 -1.85
N GLU A 503 -14.33 30.61 -1.09
CA GLU A 503 -15.38 29.60 -1.24
C GLU A 503 -16.78 30.25 -1.13
N ALA A 504 -17.01 31.07 -0.11
CA ALA A 504 -18.29 31.72 0.11
C ALA A 504 -18.62 32.79 -0.97
N LEU A 505 -17.61 33.43 -1.59
CA LEU A 505 -17.83 34.36 -2.70
C LEU A 505 -18.18 33.62 -4.00
N ILE A 506 -17.58 32.47 -4.26
CA ILE A 506 -17.89 31.64 -5.43
C ILE A 506 -19.29 31.01 -5.32
N ASP A 507 -19.69 30.57 -4.11
CA ASP A 507 -20.99 29.96 -3.87
C ASP A 507 -22.15 30.96 -3.97
N HIS A 508 -21.87 32.28 -3.93
CA HIS A 508 -22.83 33.36 -3.93
C HIS A 508 -22.56 34.44 -5.01
N ALA A 509 -22.19 34.02 -6.22
CA ALA A 509 -21.77 34.89 -7.33
C ALA A 509 -22.79 36.02 -7.75
N ASP A 510 -24.04 35.95 -7.32
CA ASP A 510 -25.09 36.92 -7.68
C ASP A 510 -25.16 38.17 -6.79
N ALA A 511 -24.14 38.46 -5.98
CA ALA A 511 -24.26 39.42 -4.91
C ALA A 511 -23.14 40.49 -4.89
N GLY A 512 -23.49 41.75 -5.13
CA GLY A 512 -22.60 42.93 -5.25
C GLY A 512 -21.65 43.22 -4.07
N ASP A 513 -20.79 44.24 -4.25
CA ASP A 513 -19.58 44.64 -3.47
C ASP A 513 -19.78 44.81 -1.94
N GLN A 514 -20.99 45.17 -1.48
CA GLN A 514 -21.30 45.29 -0.04
C GLN A 514 -21.23 43.96 0.71
N ARG A 515 -21.54 42.84 0.05
CA ARG A 515 -21.49 41.50 0.65
C ARG A 515 -20.06 40.93 0.80
N VAL A 516 -19.08 41.41 0.03
CA VAL A 516 -17.66 40.98 0.16
C VAL A 516 -17.14 41.24 1.58
N LEU A 517 -17.43 42.44 2.12
CA LEU A 517 -16.99 42.78 3.47
C LEU A 517 -17.81 42.06 4.55
N GLU A 518 -19.09 41.81 4.30
CA GLU A 518 -19.97 41.06 5.18
C GLU A 518 -19.52 39.58 5.25
N THR A 519 -19.22 38.96 4.11
CA THR A 519 -18.65 37.61 4.04
C THR A 519 -17.30 37.53 4.76
N ALA A 520 -16.44 38.55 4.59
CA ALA A 520 -15.18 38.61 5.30
C ALA A 520 -15.34 38.69 6.83
N ARG A 521 -16.33 39.49 7.30
CA ARG A 521 -16.64 39.61 8.73
C ARG A 521 -17.13 38.31 9.34
N ARG A 522 -17.92 37.50 8.59
CA ARG A 522 -18.33 36.15 9.01
C ARG A 522 -17.14 35.23 9.30
N TRP A 523 -16.04 35.42 8.61
CA TRP A 523 -14.83 34.66 8.81
C TRP A 523 -13.74 35.40 9.60
N GLY A 524 -14.18 36.34 10.49
CA GLY A 524 -13.31 37.01 11.43
C GLY A 524 -12.36 38.05 10.82
N VAL A 525 -12.60 38.54 9.59
CA VAL A 525 -11.84 39.61 8.96
C VAL A 525 -12.62 40.90 9.00
N GLN A 526 -12.29 41.81 9.92
CA GLN A 526 -13.04 43.04 10.20
C GLN A 526 -12.68 44.19 9.26
N SER A 527 -11.44 44.23 8.73
CA SER A 527 -10.92 45.36 7.96
C SER A 527 -10.86 45.07 6.45
N ARG A 528 -11.40 46.02 5.65
CA ARG A 528 -11.33 45.94 4.18
C ARG A 528 -9.88 45.93 3.67
N SER A 529 -8.97 46.68 4.28
CA SER A 529 -7.56 46.71 3.91
C SER A 529 -6.87 45.35 4.16
N THR A 530 -7.15 44.73 5.30
CA THR A 530 -6.66 43.40 5.65
C THR A 530 -7.18 42.33 4.68
N LEU A 531 -8.46 42.40 4.30
CA LEU A 531 -9.06 41.52 3.31
C LEU A 531 -8.36 41.66 1.95
N VAL A 532 -8.35 42.85 1.38
CA VAL A 532 -7.80 43.09 0.02
C VAL A 532 -6.31 42.69 -0.05
N THR A 533 -5.53 43.10 0.97
CA THR A 533 -4.09 42.77 1.01
C THR A 533 -3.88 41.28 1.19
N GLY A 534 -4.62 40.62 2.08
CA GLY A 534 -4.52 39.19 2.33
C GLY A 534 -4.94 38.34 1.11
N TYR A 535 -6.04 38.74 0.48
CA TYR A 535 -6.61 38.05 -0.67
C TYR A 535 -5.71 38.15 -1.90
N ARG A 536 -5.25 39.36 -2.26
CA ARG A 536 -4.28 39.57 -3.37
C ARG A 536 -2.96 38.82 -3.15
N LYS A 537 -2.48 38.79 -1.91
CA LYS A 537 -1.26 38.05 -1.58
C LYS A 537 -1.42 36.54 -1.79
N GLN A 538 -2.61 35.99 -1.56
CA GLN A 538 -2.86 34.55 -1.63
C GLN A 538 -3.30 34.09 -3.02
N PHE A 539 -4.19 34.83 -3.68
CA PHE A 539 -4.83 34.41 -4.92
C PHE A 539 -4.38 35.21 -6.14
N ARG A 540 -3.61 36.30 -5.95
CA ARG A 540 -3.13 37.25 -6.99
C ARG A 540 -4.27 37.96 -7.73
N GLU A 541 -5.46 38.00 -7.14
CA GLU A 541 -6.68 38.66 -7.64
C GLU A 541 -7.37 39.44 -6.50
N ALA A 542 -8.24 40.39 -6.83
CA ALA A 542 -9.05 41.06 -5.83
C ALA A 542 -10.32 40.26 -5.51
N PRO A 543 -10.92 40.42 -4.29
CA PRO A 543 -12.18 39.74 -3.96
C PRO A 543 -13.33 40.08 -4.92
N SER A 544 -13.37 41.29 -5.49
CA SER A 544 -14.33 41.71 -6.52
C SER A 544 -14.15 40.98 -7.84
N GLU A 545 -12.91 40.71 -8.24
CA GLU A 545 -12.62 39.96 -9.47
C GLU A 545 -13.06 38.48 -9.39
N THR A 546 -13.11 37.93 -8.18
CA THR A 546 -13.66 36.58 -7.96
C THR A 546 -15.18 36.52 -8.12
N LEU A 547 -15.90 37.63 -7.82
CA LEU A 547 -17.35 37.71 -7.98
C LEU A 547 -17.78 37.92 -9.45
N GLU A 548 -16.91 38.51 -10.28
CA GLU A 548 -17.18 38.78 -11.69
C GLU A 548 -16.96 37.57 -12.60
N ARG A 549 -16.47 36.44 -12.06
CA ARG A 549 -16.26 35.16 -12.75
C ARG A 549 -17.41 34.20 -12.55
#